data_d0e2d85f057bf802042f451d8925133d
#
_entry.id   d0e2d85f057bf802042f451d8925133d
#
_cell.length_a   1.000
_cell.length_b   1.000
_cell.length_c   1.000
_cell.angle_alpha   90.00
_cell.angle_beta   90.00
_cell.angle_gamma   90.00
#
_symmetry.space_group_name_H-M   'P 1'
#
loop_
_entity.id
_entity.type
_entity.pdbx_description
1 polymer ?
#
loop_
_entity_poly.entity_id
_entity_poly.type
_entity_poly.pdbx_seq_one_letter_code
_entity_poly.pdbx_strand_id
1 'polypeptide(L)'
;MTKREILQRLKGQLIVSCQAYEDNPLYGTENMVTMAKCVLAGGAKGIRACWPENVRAIRALTDAPLIGINKVMPSADTDFYDSVFITPNYESAVAVIEAGCDVVALDGTLRGRNEKELTELVQRLKAAYPDIVLMADLATVEEGIICEKAGFDILSSTLSGYTRDT
;
A
#
# COMPACT_ATOMS: atom_id res chain seq x y z
N MET A 1 -10.39 9.69 -10.61
CA MET A 1 -10.13 8.64 -11.65
C MET A 1 -10.97 7.42 -11.33
N THR A 2 -11.47 6.70 -12.35
CA THR A 2 -12.12 5.40 -12.16
C THR A 2 -11.09 4.30 -11.90
N LYS A 3 -11.47 3.19 -11.27
CA LYS A 3 -10.59 2.02 -11.09
C LYS A 3 -9.90 1.61 -12.39
N ARG A 4 -10.65 1.56 -13.49
CA ARG A 4 -10.11 1.17 -14.79
C ARG A 4 -9.02 2.12 -15.30
N GLU A 5 -9.22 3.42 -15.14
CA GLU A 5 -8.23 4.43 -15.51
C GLU A 5 -6.95 4.32 -14.67
N ILE A 6 -7.10 4.11 -13.35
CA ILE A 6 -5.96 3.91 -12.44
C ILE A 6 -5.14 2.69 -12.88
N LEU A 7 -5.80 1.53 -13.07
CA LEU A 7 -5.14 0.30 -13.49
C LEU A 7 -4.44 0.44 -14.85
N GLN A 8 -5.06 1.13 -15.82
CA GLN A 8 -4.43 1.39 -17.11
C GLN A 8 -3.22 2.31 -17.02
N ARG A 9 -3.27 3.35 -16.16
CA ARG A 9 -2.13 4.26 -15.94
C ARG A 9 -0.96 3.62 -15.23
N LEU A 10 -1.20 2.56 -14.43
CA LEU A 10 -0.15 1.82 -13.75
C LEU A 10 0.45 0.68 -14.59
N LYS A 11 -0.31 0.15 -15.55
CA LYS A 11 0.09 -1.03 -16.32
C LYS A 11 1.36 -0.79 -17.12
N GLY A 12 2.41 -1.60 -16.86
CA GLY A 12 3.70 -1.53 -17.56
C GLY A 12 4.51 -0.28 -17.26
N GLN A 13 4.17 0.45 -16.19
CA GLN A 13 4.83 1.69 -15.81
C GLN A 13 5.74 1.52 -14.61
N LEU A 14 6.73 2.40 -14.50
CA LEU A 14 7.57 2.51 -13.31
C LEU A 14 6.77 3.21 -12.19
N ILE A 15 6.66 2.53 -11.06
CA ILE A 15 6.11 3.03 -9.81
C ILE A 15 7.25 3.12 -8.81
N VAL A 16 7.49 4.29 -8.23
CA VAL A 16 8.59 4.49 -7.28
C VAL A 16 8.05 4.64 -5.87
N SER A 17 8.67 3.93 -4.93
CA SER A 17 8.34 4.02 -3.51
C SER A 17 9.11 5.15 -2.85
N CYS A 18 8.39 6.14 -2.32
CA CYS A 18 8.92 7.27 -1.55
C CYS A 18 8.59 7.04 -0.07
N GLN A 19 9.52 6.44 0.66
CA GLN A 19 9.38 6.07 2.07
C GLN A 19 10.72 6.25 2.80
N ALA A 20 10.67 6.78 4.01
CA ALA A 20 11.82 6.86 4.92
C ALA A 20 11.33 6.72 6.37
N TYR A 21 12.02 5.94 7.18
CA TYR A 21 11.78 5.81 8.62
C TYR A 21 12.55 6.89 9.39
N GLU A 22 12.26 7.03 10.68
CA GLU A 22 12.80 8.08 11.56
C GLU A 22 14.34 8.10 11.65
N ASP A 23 14.96 6.94 11.48
CA ASP A 23 16.42 6.80 11.47
C ASP A 23 17.09 7.18 10.13
N ASN A 24 16.29 7.43 9.09
CA ASN A 24 16.78 7.78 7.76
C ASN A 24 16.91 9.30 7.60
N PRO A 25 18.04 9.82 7.05
CA PRO A 25 18.24 11.25 6.80
C PRO A 25 17.17 11.91 5.90
N LEU A 26 16.44 11.11 5.11
CA LEU A 26 15.32 11.57 4.28
C LEU A 26 13.98 11.54 4.99
N TYR A 27 13.93 11.20 6.27
CA TYR A 27 12.68 11.22 7.03
C TYR A 27 12.03 12.61 7.05
N GLY A 28 10.70 12.62 6.97
CA GLY A 28 9.89 13.82 7.04
C GLY A 28 9.16 14.14 5.72
N THR A 29 7.98 14.75 5.87
CA THR A 29 7.04 14.96 4.77
C THR A 29 7.61 15.84 3.65
N GLU A 30 8.38 16.87 3.98
CA GLU A 30 9.03 17.74 2.99
C GLU A 30 10.03 16.97 2.13
N ASN A 31 10.80 16.06 2.74
CA ASN A 31 11.73 15.20 2.02
C ASN A 31 10.98 14.21 1.12
N MET A 32 9.86 13.64 1.58
CA MET A 32 9.03 12.76 0.75
C MET A 32 8.42 13.48 -0.45
N VAL A 33 7.98 14.72 -0.28
CA VAL A 33 7.52 15.58 -1.39
C VAL A 33 8.66 15.88 -2.37
N THR A 34 9.85 16.15 -1.88
CA THR A 34 11.04 16.39 -2.73
C THR A 34 11.42 15.13 -3.51
N MET A 35 11.43 13.97 -2.83
CA MET A 35 11.68 12.68 -3.49
C MET A 35 10.62 12.41 -4.58
N ALA A 36 9.33 12.66 -4.28
CA ALA A 36 8.26 12.51 -5.25
C ALA A 36 8.46 13.39 -6.50
N LYS A 37 8.87 14.65 -6.32
CA LYS A 37 9.23 15.53 -7.45
C LYS A 37 10.36 14.96 -8.29
N CYS A 38 11.44 14.49 -7.65
CA CYS A 38 12.58 13.93 -8.35
C CYS A 38 12.20 12.68 -9.16
N VAL A 39 11.45 11.74 -8.60
CA VAL A 39 11.09 10.51 -9.30
C VAL A 39 10.10 10.75 -10.44
N LEU A 40 9.18 11.68 -10.29
CA LEU A 40 8.28 12.11 -11.38
C LEU A 40 9.06 12.77 -12.52
N ALA A 41 10.00 13.65 -12.21
CA ALA A 41 10.90 14.26 -13.21
C ALA A 41 11.77 13.19 -13.90
N GLY A 42 12.15 12.12 -13.20
CA GLY A 42 12.85 10.96 -13.73
C GLY A 42 11.99 10.01 -14.57
N GLY A 43 10.68 10.28 -14.69
CA GLY A 43 9.78 9.54 -15.58
C GLY A 43 8.90 8.49 -14.89
N ALA A 44 8.89 8.39 -13.55
CA ALA A 44 7.92 7.57 -12.83
C ALA A 44 6.50 7.97 -13.19
N LYS A 45 5.60 6.99 -13.30
CA LYS A 45 4.18 7.19 -13.64
C LYS A 45 3.24 6.93 -12.48
N GLY A 46 3.76 6.44 -11.37
CA GLY A 46 3.04 6.26 -10.12
C GLY A 46 4.00 6.38 -8.93
N ILE A 47 3.44 6.69 -7.79
CA ILE A 47 4.18 6.80 -6.53
C ILE A 47 3.54 5.87 -5.50
N ARG A 48 4.36 5.21 -4.68
CA ARG A 48 3.92 4.54 -3.46
C ARG A 48 4.43 5.33 -2.26
N ALA A 49 3.54 5.75 -1.37
CA ALA A 49 3.87 6.57 -0.22
C ALA A 49 3.35 5.93 1.08
N CYS A 50 4.10 6.12 2.16
CA CYS A 50 3.75 5.63 3.48
C CYS A 50 3.30 6.78 4.38
N TRP A 51 2.29 6.49 5.21
CA TRP A 51 1.61 7.34 6.17
C TRP A 51 0.72 8.44 5.56
N PRO A 52 -0.41 8.72 6.21
CA PRO A 52 -1.43 9.65 5.68
C PRO A 52 -0.91 11.06 5.40
N GLU A 53 -0.01 11.58 6.23
CA GLU A 53 0.57 12.92 6.06
C GLU A 53 1.38 13.03 4.77
N ASN A 54 2.20 12.01 4.45
CA ASN A 54 3.00 11.97 3.23
C ASN A 54 2.11 11.76 1.99
N VAL A 55 1.11 10.86 2.10
CA VAL A 55 0.12 10.64 1.03
C VAL A 55 -0.59 11.96 0.68
N ARG A 56 -1.09 12.68 1.70
CA ARG A 56 -1.78 13.97 1.50
C ARG A 56 -0.87 15.02 0.86
N ALA A 57 0.36 15.14 1.32
CA ALA A 57 1.31 16.12 0.79
C ALA A 57 1.73 15.79 -0.65
N ILE A 58 1.93 14.53 -0.98
CA ILE A 58 2.26 14.09 -2.34
C ILE A 58 1.03 14.23 -3.25
N ARG A 59 -0.18 13.94 -2.76
CA ARG A 59 -1.41 14.16 -3.54
C ARG A 59 -1.58 15.64 -3.95
N ALA A 60 -1.25 16.55 -3.06
CA ALA A 60 -1.29 18.00 -3.37
C ALA A 60 -0.29 18.42 -4.47
N LEU A 61 0.74 17.61 -4.69
CA LEU A 61 1.77 17.88 -5.70
C LEU A 61 1.39 17.38 -7.10
N THR A 62 0.65 16.26 -7.23
CA THR A 62 0.53 15.53 -8.50
C THR A 62 -0.79 14.79 -8.64
N ASP A 63 -1.26 14.63 -9.88
CA ASP A 63 -2.37 13.75 -10.27
C ASP A 63 -1.90 12.35 -10.75
N ALA A 64 -0.63 12.02 -10.57
CA ALA A 64 -0.14 10.68 -10.86
C ALA A 64 -0.82 9.66 -9.94
N PRO A 65 -1.05 8.42 -10.38
CA PRO A 65 -1.56 7.35 -9.52
C PRO A 65 -0.73 7.22 -8.25
N LEU A 66 -1.41 7.28 -7.10
CA LEU A 66 -0.79 7.27 -5.78
C LEU A 66 -1.24 6.03 -4.98
N ILE A 67 -0.27 5.17 -4.67
CA ILE A 67 -0.47 4.00 -3.81
C ILE A 67 -0.16 4.42 -2.38
N GLY A 68 -1.16 4.39 -1.53
CA GLY A 68 -1.03 4.68 -0.10
C GLY A 68 -0.85 3.41 0.72
N ILE A 69 0.05 3.47 1.68
CA ILE A 69 0.19 2.48 2.76
C ILE A 69 0.26 3.20 4.10
N ASN A 70 -0.18 2.53 5.14
CA ASN A 70 -0.08 3.03 6.51
C ASN A 70 0.56 1.96 7.39
N LYS A 71 1.87 2.06 7.58
CA LYS A 71 2.60 1.10 8.39
C LYS A 71 2.33 1.35 9.87
N VAL A 72 1.75 0.36 10.53
CA VAL A 72 1.55 0.32 11.98
C VAL A 72 2.53 -0.71 12.52
N MET A 73 3.63 -0.22 13.08
CA MET A 73 4.69 -1.12 13.57
C MET A 73 4.18 -1.98 14.73
N PRO A 74 4.51 -3.27 14.75
CA PRO A 74 4.18 -4.14 15.87
C PRO A 74 4.89 -3.67 17.14
N SER A 75 4.39 -4.10 18.30
CA SER A 75 5.08 -3.85 19.57
C SER A 75 6.47 -4.47 19.58
N ALA A 76 7.38 -3.94 20.41
CA ALA A 76 8.76 -4.44 20.53
C ALA A 76 8.86 -5.93 20.92
N ASP A 77 7.83 -6.47 21.55
CA ASP A 77 7.75 -7.87 21.98
C ASP A 77 7.21 -8.81 20.88
N THR A 78 6.80 -8.27 19.74
CA THR A 78 6.21 -9.05 18.64
C THR A 78 7.24 -9.24 17.53
N ASP A 79 7.42 -10.49 17.09
CA ASP A 79 8.31 -10.78 15.96
C ASP A 79 7.77 -10.12 14.68
N PHE A 80 8.63 -9.35 14.04
CA PHE A 80 8.33 -8.66 12.78
C PHE A 80 7.87 -9.63 11.68
N TYR A 81 8.50 -10.82 11.62
CA TYR A 81 8.16 -11.83 10.60
C TYR A 81 6.79 -12.48 10.79
N ASP A 82 6.24 -12.42 12.00
CA ASP A 82 4.93 -13.00 12.35
C ASP A 82 3.82 -11.93 12.41
N SER A 83 4.15 -10.69 12.02
CA SER A 83 3.23 -9.56 12.15
C SER A 83 2.76 -9.01 10.81
N VAL A 84 1.48 -8.70 10.73
CA VAL A 84 0.89 -7.86 9.68
C VAL A 84 1.04 -6.40 10.09
N PHE A 85 1.80 -5.61 9.36
CA PHE A 85 2.06 -4.21 9.71
C PHE A 85 1.83 -3.22 8.55
N ILE A 86 1.77 -3.69 7.29
CA ILE A 86 1.47 -2.82 6.15
C ILE A 86 -0.04 -2.66 6.03
N THR A 87 -0.57 -1.52 6.47
CA THR A 87 -2.00 -1.21 6.44
C THR A 87 -2.82 -2.37 7.03
N PRO A 88 -2.60 -2.72 8.31
CA PRO A 88 -3.03 -4.00 8.87
C PRO A 88 -4.54 -4.14 9.09
N ASN A 89 -5.26 -3.03 9.16
CA ASN A 89 -6.67 -3.00 9.54
C ASN A 89 -7.46 -1.94 8.76
N TYR A 90 -8.77 -1.91 8.99
CA TYR A 90 -9.69 -0.99 8.32
C TYR A 90 -9.36 0.48 8.58
N GLU A 91 -9.06 0.82 9.82
CA GLU A 91 -8.78 2.21 10.25
C GLU A 91 -7.51 2.74 9.59
N SER A 92 -6.46 1.91 9.50
CA SER A 92 -5.22 2.26 8.82
C SER A 92 -5.39 2.43 7.31
N ALA A 93 -6.28 1.64 6.69
CA ALA A 93 -6.62 1.77 5.27
C ALA A 93 -7.42 3.06 5.02
N VAL A 94 -8.44 3.33 5.82
CA VAL A 94 -9.27 4.55 5.71
C VAL A 94 -8.41 5.80 5.83
N ALA A 95 -7.44 5.82 6.73
CA ALA A 95 -6.57 6.99 6.93
C ALA A 95 -5.81 7.41 5.65
N VAL A 96 -5.30 6.46 4.85
CA VAL A 96 -4.62 6.77 3.58
C VAL A 96 -5.60 7.01 2.43
N ILE A 97 -6.79 6.39 2.43
CA ILE A 97 -7.84 6.68 1.46
C ILE A 97 -8.28 8.14 1.62
N GLU A 98 -8.58 8.58 2.84
CA GLU A 98 -8.97 9.96 3.15
C GLU A 98 -7.84 10.98 2.93
N ALA A 99 -6.59 10.51 2.95
CA ALA A 99 -5.44 11.32 2.57
C ALA A 99 -5.32 11.50 1.04
N GLY A 100 -6.10 10.78 0.23
CA GLY A 100 -6.23 10.99 -1.21
C GLY A 100 -5.45 10.00 -2.08
N CYS A 101 -5.12 8.79 -1.60
CA CYS A 101 -4.56 7.77 -2.47
C CYS A 101 -5.62 7.23 -3.46
N ASP A 102 -5.16 6.75 -4.61
CA ASP A 102 -5.98 6.09 -5.63
C ASP A 102 -6.02 4.58 -5.41
N VAL A 103 -4.96 4.05 -4.84
CA VAL A 103 -4.77 2.64 -4.51
C VAL A 103 -4.39 2.55 -3.05
N VAL A 104 -5.03 1.68 -2.28
CA VAL A 104 -4.55 1.31 -0.95
C VAL A 104 -3.92 -0.08 -0.99
N ALA A 105 -2.66 -0.18 -0.58
CA ALA A 105 -1.99 -1.46 -0.48
C ALA A 105 -2.04 -1.96 0.97
N LEU A 106 -2.47 -3.23 1.11
CA LEU A 106 -2.58 -3.94 2.38
C LEU A 106 -1.66 -5.15 2.36
N ASP A 107 -1.15 -5.51 3.50
CA ASP A 107 -0.48 -6.79 3.69
C ASP A 107 -1.48 -7.91 3.37
N GLY A 108 -1.20 -8.67 2.34
CA GLY A 108 -2.06 -9.78 1.87
C GLY A 108 -1.64 -11.14 2.44
N THR A 109 -0.61 -11.16 3.31
CA THR A 109 -0.16 -12.41 3.94
C THR A 109 -1.09 -12.86 5.05
N LEU A 110 -0.98 -14.14 5.41
CA LEU A 110 -1.76 -14.71 6.52
C LEU A 110 -0.97 -14.75 7.85
N ARG A 111 0.08 -13.95 7.96
CA ARG A 111 0.83 -13.78 9.21
C ARG A 111 -0.04 -13.12 10.26
N GLY A 112 -0.33 -13.82 11.37
CA GLY A 112 -1.12 -13.29 12.47
C GLY A 112 -2.60 -13.03 12.19
N ARG A 113 -3.14 -13.48 11.04
CA ARG A 113 -4.57 -13.46 10.71
C ARG A 113 -4.95 -14.63 9.80
N ASN A 114 -6.24 -14.92 9.67
CA ASN A 114 -6.75 -15.96 8.79
C ASN A 114 -7.40 -15.39 7.52
N GLU A 115 -7.68 -16.28 6.55
CA GLU A 115 -8.29 -15.93 5.26
C GLU A 115 -9.64 -15.22 5.41
N LYS A 116 -10.46 -15.61 6.39
CA LYS A 116 -11.77 -15.03 6.64
C LYS A 116 -11.64 -13.57 7.07
N GLU A 117 -10.75 -13.29 8.01
CA GLU A 117 -10.49 -11.92 8.51
C GLU A 117 -10.00 -10.99 7.38
N LEU A 118 -9.10 -11.51 6.52
CA LEU A 118 -8.63 -10.78 5.35
C LEU A 118 -9.78 -10.48 4.37
N THR A 119 -10.61 -11.49 4.09
CA THR A 119 -11.75 -11.35 3.19
C THR A 119 -12.78 -10.35 3.72
N GLU A 120 -13.09 -10.41 5.01
CA GLU A 120 -14.01 -9.47 5.67
C GLU A 120 -13.50 -8.02 5.60
N LEU A 121 -12.20 -7.80 5.81
CA LEU A 121 -11.55 -6.49 5.67
C LEU A 121 -11.71 -5.95 4.24
N VAL A 122 -11.39 -6.77 3.23
CA VAL A 122 -11.52 -6.40 1.82
C VAL A 122 -12.95 -6.05 1.45
N GLN A 123 -13.91 -6.88 1.85
CA GLN A 123 -15.33 -6.66 1.57
C GLN A 123 -15.85 -5.38 2.24
N ARG A 124 -15.45 -5.11 3.48
CA ARG A 124 -15.81 -3.88 4.20
C ARG A 124 -15.25 -2.63 3.50
N LEU A 125 -14.00 -2.68 3.04
CA LEU A 125 -13.39 -1.57 2.31
C LEU A 125 -14.10 -1.34 0.96
N LYS A 126 -14.40 -2.39 0.21
CA LYS A 126 -15.12 -2.27 -1.06
C LYS A 126 -16.54 -1.73 -0.91
N ALA A 127 -17.22 -2.08 0.17
CA ALA A 127 -18.56 -1.58 0.45
C ALA A 127 -18.55 -0.09 0.80
N ALA A 128 -17.56 0.37 1.57
CA ALA A 128 -17.43 1.76 1.98
C ALA A 128 -16.81 2.66 0.89
N TYR A 129 -15.89 2.13 0.10
CA TYR A 129 -15.12 2.86 -0.92
C TYR A 129 -15.13 2.08 -2.26
N PRO A 130 -16.25 2.04 -2.98
CA PRO A 130 -16.41 1.20 -4.19
C PRO A 130 -15.43 1.53 -5.32
N ASP A 131 -14.94 2.76 -5.37
CA ASP A 131 -14.03 3.22 -6.41
C ASP A 131 -12.54 3.08 -6.04
N ILE A 132 -12.21 2.70 -4.80
CA ILE A 132 -10.81 2.50 -4.40
C ILE A 132 -10.22 1.22 -5.02
N VAL A 133 -9.00 1.30 -5.52
CA VAL A 133 -8.25 0.11 -5.96
C VAL A 133 -7.60 -0.53 -4.75
N LEU A 134 -7.78 -1.84 -4.57
CA LEU A 134 -7.15 -2.62 -3.51
C LEU A 134 -5.97 -3.41 -4.06
N MET A 135 -4.78 -3.21 -3.48
CA MET A 135 -3.55 -3.91 -3.81
C MET A 135 -3.14 -4.81 -2.65
N ALA A 136 -2.81 -6.05 -2.93
CA ALA A 136 -2.25 -6.97 -1.95
C ALA A 136 -0.73 -7.00 -2.04
N ASP A 137 -0.04 -6.79 -0.93
CA ASP A 137 1.37 -7.06 -0.76
C ASP A 137 1.54 -8.52 -0.33
N LEU A 138 2.25 -9.32 -1.12
CA LEU A 138 2.30 -10.78 -1.02
C LEU A 138 3.73 -11.29 -0.93
N ALA A 139 3.90 -12.45 -0.32
CA ALA A 139 5.15 -13.22 -0.30
C ALA A 139 5.09 -14.44 -1.21
N THR A 140 3.95 -15.16 -1.26
CA THR A 140 3.79 -16.44 -1.95
C THR A 140 2.68 -16.42 -3.01
N VAL A 141 2.69 -17.42 -3.90
CA VAL A 141 1.65 -17.61 -4.92
C VAL A 141 0.33 -18.03 -4.28
N GLU A 142 0.37 -18.83 -3.23
CA GLU A 142 -0.79 -19.31 -2.48
C GLU A 142 -1.57 -18.13 -1.87
N GLU A 143 -0.87 -17.19 -1.27
CA GLU A 143 -1.46 -15.94 -0.78
C GLU A 143 -2.09 -15.12 -1.92
N GLY A 144 -1.45 -15.11 -3.09
CA GLY A 144 -1.99 -14.46 -4.29
C GLY A 144 -3.34 -15.04 -4.71
N ILE A 145 -3.50 -16.36 -4.70
CA ILE A 145 -4.76 -17.04 -5.01
C ILE A 145 -5.86 -16.69 -3.99
N ILE A 146 -5.50 -16.61 -2.71
CA ILE A 146 -6.43 -16.21 -1.64
C ILE A 146 -6.85 -14.76 -1.82
N CYS A 147 -5.91 -13.85 -2.06
CA CYS A 147 -6.19 -12.43 -2.25
C CYS A 147 -7.03 -12.15 -3.52
N GLU A 148 -6.79 -12.88 -4.61
CA GLU A 148 -7.63 -12.80 -5.81
C GLU A 148 -9.09 -13.15 -5.48
N LYS A 149 -9.32 -14.26 -4.76
CA LYS A 149 -10.65 -14.69 -4.33
C LYS A 149 -11.30 -13.70 -3.35
N ALA A 150 -10.52 -13.11 -2.44
CA ALA A 150 -11.00 -12.08 -1.54
C ALA A 150 -11.42 -10.80 -2.27
N GLY A 151 -10.88 -10.59 -3.49
CA GLY A 151 -11.28 -9.52 -4.39
C GLY A 151 -10.31 -8.35 -4.48
N PHE A 152 -9.04 -8.54 -4.23
CA PHE A 152 -8.04 -7.52 -4.55
C PHE A 152 -7.97 -7.26 -6.06
N ASP A 153 -7.68 -6.02 -6.43
CA ASP A 153 -7.60 -5.57 -7.82
C ASP A 153 -6.17 -5.70 -8.38
N ILE A 154 -5.14 -5.65 -7.50
CA ILE A 154 -3.71 -5.79 -7.84
C ILE A 154 -3.07 -6.77 -6.86
N LEU A 155 -2.24 -7.66 -7.39
CA LEU A 155 -1.41 -8.60 -6.63
C LEU A 155 0.07 -8.22 -6.82
N SER A 156 0.83 -8.08 -5.74
CA SER A 156 2.21 -7.62 -5.78
C SER A 156 3.12 -8.43 -4.87
N SER A 157 4.22 -8.93 -5.40
CA SER A 157 5.21 -9.75 -4.68
C SER A 157 6.17 -8.93 -3.80
N THR A 158 5.71 -7.83 -3.25
CA THR A 158 6.52 -6.88 -2.46
C THR A 158 7.06 -7.45 -1.15
N LEU A 159 6.44 -8.52 -0.63
CA LEU A 159 6.86 -9.19 0.60
C LEU A 159 7.64 -10.49 0.36
N SER A 160 7.88 -10.87 -0.90
CA SER A 160 8.77 -11.99 -1.20
C SER A 160 10.21 -11.67 -0.71
N GLY A 161 10.78 -12.56 0.10
CA GLY A 161 12.04 -12.34 0.81
C GLY A 161 11.92 -11.62 2.16
N TYR A 162 10.69 -11.27 2.58
CA TYR A 162 10.42 -10.56 3.84
C TYR A 162 9.51 -11.33 4.79
N THR A 163 9.31 -12.63 4.55
CA THR A 163 8.57 -13.53 5.43
C THR A 163 9.40 -14.77 5.74
N ARG A 164 8.96 -15.60 6.71
CA ARG A 164 9.67 -16.84 7.03
C ARG A 164 9.61 -17.90 5.92
N ASP A 165 8.62 -17.78 5.05
CA ASP A 165 8.34 -18.76 3.99
C ASP A 165 9.05 -18.45 2.66
N THR A 166 9.73 -17.29 2.59
CA THR A 166 10.40 -16.84 1.35
C THR A 166 11.76 -16.24 1.60
#